data_670b884ecb72117b57e5f885d05d1aa2
#
_entry.id   670b884ecb72117b57e5f885d05d1aa2
#
_cell.length_a   1.000
_cell.length_b   1.000
_cell.length_c   1.000
_cell.angle_alpha   90.00
_cell.angle_beta   90.00
_cell.angle_gamma   90.00
#
_symmetry.space_group_name_H-M   'P 1'
#
loop_
_entity.id
_entity.type
_entity.pdbx_description
1 polymer ?
#
loop_
_entity_poly.entity_id
_entity_poly.type
_entity_poly.pdbx_seq_one_letter_code
_entity_poly.pdbx_strand_id
1 'polypeptide(L)'
;VTNLSLRAPSEFGTALKEVSFKVRAGEILGIGGVAGNGQDELLGALSGEVSSTNAVSLRGRDISKLGPQQRRALGVLAAPEERLGHAAVPDMSLTENALLSAAVRKDMMRSGFLNWGKAKAYAEHVIKEFDVRTPGPANAARSLSGGNLQKFVIGREVLQDPDVLIVNQPTWGVDASAAAAIRQSLMDLAAKGAALIVISQDLDELMEISDHFAALNEGRLSAIRPVQGLSVEEIGLMMGGVHDNMEGAA
;
A
#
# COMPACT_ATOMS: atom_id res chain seq x y z
N VAL A 1 6.42 0.86 -13.32
CA VAL A 1 7.66 1.45 -12.77
C VAL A 1 8.81 1.06 -13.66
N THR A 2 9.70 2.01 -13.97
CA THR A 2 10.84 1.77 -14.87
C THR A 2 12.06 2.50 -14.34
N ASN A 3 13.12 1.75 -14.04
CA ASN A 3 14.43 2.26 -13.59
C ASN A 3 14.35 3.28 -12.44
N LEU A 4 13.41 3.06 -11.51
CA LEU A 4 13.24 3.95 -10.37
C LEU A 4 14.48 3.90 -9.49
N SER A 5 15.15 5.05 -9.39
CA SER A 5 16.31 5.22 -8.54
C SER A 5 16.13 6.46 -7.68
N LEU A 6 16.31 6.31 -6.37
CA LEU A 6 16.22 7.38 -5.39
C LEU A 6 17.43 7.34 -4.46
N ARG A 7 17.91 8.51 -4.07
CA ARG A 7 18.92 8.60 -3.01
C ARG A 7 18.29 8.26 -1.67
N ALA A 8 19.11 7.71 -0.78
CA ALA A 8 18.69 7.51 0.61
C ALA A 8 18.23 8.86 1.22
N PRO A 9 17.07 8.91 1.89
CA PRO A 9 16.56 10.14 2.49
C PRO A 9 17.38 10.61 3.70
N SER A 10 18.12 9.71 4.33
CA SER A 10 18.97 9.96 5.50
C SER A 10 20.11 8.95 5.55
N GLU A 11 21.00 9.07 6.55
CA GLU A 11 22.08 8.11 6.81
C GLU A 11 21.55 6.68 7.12
N PHE A 12 20.32 6.57 7.63
CA PHE A 12 19.66 5.31 7.95
C PHE A 12 18.66 4.84 6.88
N GLY A 13 18.42 5.65 5.86
CA GLY A 13 17.53 5.29 4.75
C GLY A 13 18.24 4.44 3.70
N THR A 14 17.45 3.79 2.86
CA THR A 14 17.95 2.93 1.78
C THR A 14 17.74 3.58 0.42
N ALA A 15 18.81 3.67 -0.38
CA ALA A 15 18.69 4.16 -1.76
C ALA A 15 18.01 3.12 -2.64
N LEU A 16 17.01 3.51 -3.42
CA LEU A 16 16.46 2.65 -4.47
C LEU A 16 17.36 2.66 -5.70
N LYS A 17 17.56 1.48 -6.29
CA LYS A 17 18.51 1.24 -7.37
C LYS A 17 17.83 0.51 -8.53
N GLU A 18 17.45 1.26 -9.57
CA GLU A 18 16.93 0.73 -10.84
C GLU A 18 15.69 -0.19 -10.72
N VAL A 19 14.84 0.08 -9.72
CA VAL A 19 13.64 -0.73 -9.48
C VAL A 19 12.70 -0.64 -10.68
N SER A 20 12.36 -1.80 -11.24
CA SER A 20 11.50 -1.90 -12.42
C SER A 20 10.48 -3.02 -12.26
N PHE A 21 9.20 -2.71 -12.48
CA PHE A 21 8.13 -3.70 -12.49
C PHE A 21 6.87 -3.17 -13.17
N LYS A 22 5.95 -4.07 -13.46
CA LYS A 22 4.61 -3.77 -13.98
C LYS A 22 3.58 -4.57 -13.21
N VAL A 23 2.44 -3.94 -12.90
CA VAL A 23 1.27 -4.61 -12.31
C VAL A 23 0.07 -4.30 -13.18
N ARG A 24 -0.72 -5.30 -13.51
CA ARG A 24 -1.92 -5.17 -14.35
C ARG A 24 -3.16 -5.02 -13.49
N ALA A 25 -4.23 -4.53 -14.12
CA ALA A 25 -5.56 -4.55 -13.50
C ALA A 25 -5.94 -5.99 -13.13
N GLY A 26 -6.42 -6.17 -11.90
CA GLY A 26 -6.77 -7.47 -11.34
C GLY A 26 -5.60 -8.30 -10.82
N GLU A 27 -4.38 -7.76 -10.80
CA GLU A 27 -3.16 -8.45 -10.38
C GLU A 27 -2.68 -7.94 -9.01
N ILE A 28 -2.19 -8.87 -8.18
CA ILE A 28 -1.53 -8.57 -6.90
C ILE A 28 -0.04 -8.90 -7.02
N LEU A 29 0.81 -7.88 -6.91
CA LEU A 29 2.25 -8.04 -6.78
C LEU A 29 2.64 -7.99 -5.30
N GLY A 30 3.13 -9.09 -4.75
CA GLY A 30 3.75 -9.16 -3.44
C GLY A 30 5.22 -8.74 -3.51
N ILE A 31 5.62 -7.83 -2.64
CA ILE A 31 7.02 -7.43 -2.48
C ILE A 31 7.46 -7.77 -1.06
N GLY A 32 8.27 -8.83 -0.95
CA GLY A 32 8.85 -9.27 0.31
C GLY A 32 10.19 -8.59 0.59
N GLY A 33 10.62 -8.62 1.84
CA GLY A 33 11.95 -8.13 2.22
C GLY A 33 12.06 -7.90 3.72
N VAL A 34 13.27 -7.96 4.24
CA VAL A 34 13.57 -7.61 5.64
C VAL A 34 13.44 -6.10 5.80
N ALA A 35 12.95 -5.65 6.97
CA ALA A 35 12.81 -4.21 7.25
C ALA A 35 14.08 -3.41 6.94
N GLY A 36 13.91 -2.20 6.41
CA GLY A 36 15.01 -1.30 6.09
C GLY A 36 15.67 -1.54 4.72
N ASN A 37 15.11 -2.40 3.89
CA ASN A 37 15.64 -2.68 2.55
C ASN A 37 15.10 -1.76 1.45
N GLY A 38 14.37 -0.69 1.80
CA GLY A 38 13.86 0.29 0.83
C GLY A 38 12.33 0.28 0.65
N GLN A 39 11.59 -0.41 1.52
CA GLN A 39 10.14 -0.54 1.44
C GLN A 39 9.44 0.81 1.58
N ASP A 40 9.84 1.64 2.55
CA ASP A 40 9.27 2.95 2.79
C ASP A 40 9.62 3.94 1.68
N GLU A 41 10.85 3.87 1.17
CA GLU A 41 11.29 4.68 0.03
C GLU A 41 10.51 4.31 -1.24
N LEU A 42 10.25 3.01 -1.45
CA LEU A 42 9.43 2.55 -2.55
C LEU A 42 7.98 3.02 -2.40
N LEU A 43 7.39 2.88 -1.21
CA LEU A 43 6.05 3.39 -0.92
C LEU A 43 5.97 4.90 -1.18
N GLY A 44 6.93 5.68 -0.66
CA GLY A 44 6.98 7.13 -0.84
C GLY A 44 7.08 7.55 -2.31
N ALA A 45 7.86 6.81 -3.12
CA ALA A 45 7.93 7.04 -4.56
C ALA A 45 6.62 6.71 -5.28
N LEU A 46 5.94 5.64 -4.87
CA LEU A 46 4.70 5.18 -5.48
C LEU A 46 3.48 6.00 -5.03
N SER A 47 3.45 6.48 -3.79
CA SER A 47 2.40 7.36 -3.26
C SER A 47 2.50 8.80 -3.80
N GLY A 48 3.71 9.20 -4.24
CA GLY A 48 4.02 10.56 -4.69
C GLY A 48 4.48 11.50 -3.57
N GLU A 49 4.76 10.99 -2.39
CA GLU A 49 5.41 11.74 -1.30
C GLU A 49 6.84 12.11 -1.66
N VAL A 50 7.51 11.20 -2.37
CA VAL A 50 8.81 11.45 -2.97
C VAL A 50 8.67 11.49 -4.49
N SER A 51 9.05 12.62 -5.10
CA SER A 51 9.02 12.75 -6.56
C SER A 51 10.18 12.02 -7.22
N SER A 52 9.92 11.44 -8.38
CA SER A 52 10.92 10.80 -9.23
C SER A 52 10.90 11.41 -10.64
N THR A 53 11.71 10.91 -11.54
CA THR A 53 11.77 11.43 -12.91
C THR A 53 11.54 10.29 -13.90
N ASN A 54 10.44 10.35 -14.64
CA ASN A 54 10.07 9.40 -15.71
C ASN A 54 10.12 7.92 -15.26
N ALA A 55 9.87 7.65 -13.98
CA ALA A 55 10.02 6.33 -13.41
C ALA A 55 8.68 5.65 -13.07
N VAL A 56 7.63 6.42 -12.82
CA VAL A 56 6.31 5.88 -12.44
C VAL A 56 5.26 6.31 -13.45
N SER A 57 4.57 5.35 -14.05
CA SER A 57 3.50 5.62 -15.02
C SER A 57 2.23 4.85 -14.67
N LEU A 58 1.09 5.48 -14.94
CA LEU A 58 -0.24 4.89 -14.84
C LEU A 58 -0.88 4.87 -16.24
N ARG A 59 -1.19 3.69 -16.77
CA ARG A 59 -1.79 3.51 -18.12
C ARG A 59 -1.03 4.27 -19.20
N GLY A 60 0.32 4.24 -19.13
CA GLY A 60 1.22 4.93 -20.09
C GLY A 60 1.44 6.42 -19.84
N ARG A 61 0.72 7.04 -18.89
CA ARG A 61 0.92 8.43 -18.50
C ARG A 61 1.95 8.51 -17.39
N ASP A 62 3.00 9.31 -17.57
CA ASP A 62 3.94 9.62 -16.50
C ASP A 62 3.28 10.38 -15.35
N ILE A 63 3.41 9.84 -14.14
CA ILE A 63 2.90 10.43 -12.90
C ILE A 63 4.01 10.69 -11.89
N SER A 64 5.27 10.58 -12.29
CA SER A 64 6.45 10.62 -11.41
C SER A 64 6.54 11.91 -10.58
N LYS A 65 6.11 13.04 -11.16
CA LYS A 65 6.13 14.36 -10.51
C LYS A 65 4.82 14.73 -9.81
N LEU A 66 3.80 13.89 -9.91
CA LEU A 66 2.51 14.16 -9.26
C LEU A 66 2.61 13.84 -7.77
N GLY A 67 2.16 14.78 -6.93
CA GLY A 67 2.07 14.58 -5.48
C GLY A 67 0.90 13.66 -5.07
N PRO A 68 0.81 13.30 -3.78
CA PRO A 68 -0.15 12.32 -3.28
C PRO A 68 -1.61 12.66 -3.62
N GLN A 69 -2.02 13.91 -3.45
CA GLN A 69 -3.39 14.34 -3.76
C GLN A 69 -3.74 14.15 -5.24
N GLN A 70 -2.80 14.47 -6.15
CA GLN A 70 -3.00 14.30 -7.58
C GLN A 70 -3.05 12.82 -7.98
N ARG A 71 -2.21 11.97 -7.38
CA ARG A 71 -2.24 10.52 -7.61
C ARG A 71 -3.54 9.91 -7.07
N ARG A 72 -3.99 10.32 -5.88
CA ARG A 72 -5.30 9.91 -5.34
C ARG A 72 -6.45 10.26 -6.26
N ALA A 73 -6.44 11.46 -6.84
CA ALA A 73 -7.44 11.86 -7.84
C ALA A 73 -7.46 10.96 -9.08
N LEU A 74 -6.30 10.41 -9.46
CA LEU A 74 -6.15 9.44 -10.56
C LEU A 74 -6.46 7.99 -10.15
N GLY A 75 -6.83 7.73 -8.90
CA GLY A 75 -7.13 6.39 -8.41
C GLY A 75 -5.94 5.61 -7.88
N VAL A 76 -4.78 6.24 -7.67
CA VAL A 76 -3.62 5.63 -7.03
C VAL A 76 -3.61 5.98 -5.55
N LEU A 77 -3.90 5.00 -4.70
CA LEU A 77 -3.98 5.16 -3.26
C LEU A 77 -2.86 4.38 -2.56
N ALA A 78 -2.51 4.82 -1.35
CA ALA A 78 -1.49 4.15 -0.55
C ALA A 78 -1.89 4.11 0.93
N ALA A 79 -1.53 3.01 1.60
CA ALA A 79 -1.63 2.84 3.04
C ALA A 79 -0.24 2.46 3.59
N PRO A 80 0.44 3.37 4.30
CA PRO A 80 1.75 3.12 4.89
C PRO A 80 1.67 2.23 6.12
N GLU A 81 2.81 1.67 6.53
CA GLU A 81 2.95 0.85 7.73
C GLU A 81 2.68 1.66 9.02
N GLU A 82 3.27 2.86 9.10
CA GLU A 82 3.11 3.73 10.25
C GLU A 82 1.68 4.28 10.32
N ARG A 83 0.90 3.78 11.28
CA ARG A 83 -0.52 4.08 11.41
C ARG A 83 -0.79 5.47 11.93
N LEU A 84 -0.08 5.89 12.99
CA LEU A 84 -0.22 7.21 13.62
C LEU A 84 0.94 8.11 13.21
N GLY A 85 0.63 9.28 12.68
CA GLY A 85 1.64 10.22 12.18
C GLY A 85 1.78 10.19 10.66
N HIS A 86 1.63 9.03 10.03
CA HIS A 86 1.68 8.90 8.58
C HIS A 86 0.31 8.54 7.98
N ALA A 87 -0.23 7.35 8.29
CA ALA A 87 -1.53 6.92 7.72
C ALA A 87 -2.72 7.70 8.31
N ALA A 88 -2.66 8.07 9.58
CA ALA A 88 -3.72 8.81 10.26
C ALA A 88 -3.13 9.87 11.20
N VAL A 89 -3.82 11.02 11.28
CA VAL A 89 -3.48 12.10 12.23
C VAL A 89 -4.02 11.71 13.61
N PRO A 90 -3.16 11.57 14.64
CA PRO A 90 -3.53 11.00 15.93
C PRO A 90 -4.68 11.70 16.64
N ASP A 91 -4.67 13.03 16.65
CA ASP A 91 -5.63 13.87 17.38
C ASP A 91 -6.92 14.15 16.63
N MET A 92 -6.96 13.86 15.34
CA MET A 92 -8.15 14.00 14.52
C MET A 92 -9.11 12.82 14.72
N SER A 93 -10.41 13.11 14.63
CA SER A 93 -11.46 12.10 14.63
C SER A 93 -11.33 11.17 13.42
N LEU A 94 -12.00 10.01 13.47
CA LEU A 94 -12.08 9.12 12.31
C LEU A 94 -12.80 9.79 11.14
N THR A 95 -13.77 10.67 11.40
CA THR A 95 -14.42 11.50 10.37
C THR A 95 -13.42 12.42 9.66
N GLU A 96 -12.57 13.12 10.41
CA GLU A 96 -11.55 14.00 9.83
C GLU A 96 -10.48 13.20 9.09
N ASN A 97 -10.04 12.09 9.64
CA ASN A 97 -9.10 11.19 8.98
C ASN A 97 -9.69 10.59 7.68
N ALA A 98 -10.99 10.28 7.65
CA ALA A 98 -11.67 9.85 6.44
C ALA A 98 -11.73 10.97 5.40
N LEU A 99 -12.01 12.21 5.82
CA LEU A 99 -12.02 13.38 4.96
C LEU A 99 -10.65 13.65 4.32
N LEU A 100 -9.55 13.61 5.09
CA LEU A 100 -8.19 13.82 4.58
C LEU A 100 -7.85 12.88 3.41
N SER A 101 -8.26 11.63 3.50
CA SER A 101 -7.95 10.63 2.49
C SER A 101 -8.93 10.62 1.31
N ALA A 102 -10.25 10.72 1.59
CA ALA A 102 -11.29 10.42 0.61
C ALA A 102 -11.99 11.66 0.03
N ALA A 103 -11.62 12.88 0.45
CA ALA A 103 -12.32 14.11 0.09
C ALA A 103 -12.58 14.26 -1.41
N VAL A 104 -11.58 13.97 -2.24
CA VAL A 104 -11.65 14.12 -3.71
C VAL A 104 -12.48 12.99 -4.32
N ARG A 105 -12.21 11.75 -3.95
CA ARG A 105 -12.83 10.57 -4.59
C ARG A 105 -14.27 10.31 -4.17
N LYS A 106 -14.66 10.76 -2.98
CA LYS A 106 -16.03 10.58 -2.44
C LYS A 106 -16.83 11.88 -2.43
N ASP A 107 -16.45 12.89 -3.23
CA ASP A 107 -17.15 14.17 -3.36
C ASP A 107 -17.47 14.85 -2.02
N MET A 108 -16.52 14.83 -1.09
CA MET A 108 -16.70 15.46 0.21
C MET A 108 -16.33 16.95 0.19
N MET A 109 -15.87 17.46 -0.96
CA MET A 109 -15.54 18.86 -1.16
C MET A 109 -16.25 19.38 -2.41
N ARG A 110 -16.97 20.50 -2.27
CA ARG A 110 -17.63 21.16 -3.40
C ARG A 110 -17.44 22.67 -3.29
N SER A 111 -16.91 23.28 -4.34
CA SER A 111 -16.70 24.76 -4.42
C SER A 111 -15.91 25.31 -3.22
N GLY A 112 -14.92 24.56 -2.70
CA GLY A 112 -14.13 24.96 -1.54
C GLY A 112 -14.77 24.68 -0.18
N PHE A 113 -16.01 24.18 -0.13
CA PHE A 113 -16.69 23.83 1.11
C PHE A 113 -16.63 22.32 1.38
N LEU A 114 -16.38 21.95 2.63
CA LEU A 114 -16.36 20.56 3.09
C LEU A 114 -17.75 20.07 3.44
N ASN A 115 -18.09 18.87 2.99
CA ASN A 115 -19.33 18.19 3.36
C ASN A 115 -19.07 17.22 4.53
N TRP A 116 -19.20 17.73 5.74
CA TRP A 116 -18.99 16.96 6.97
C TRP A 116 -20.00 15.81 7.13
N GLY A 117 -21.21 15.95 6.60
CA GLY A 117 -22.20 14.87 6.60
C GLY A 117 -21.73 13.67 5.77
N LYS A 118 -21.21 13.91 4.56
CA LYS A 118 -20.62 12.86 3.73
C LYS A 118 -19.38 12.24 4.39
N ALA A 119 -18.52 13.06 4.98
CA ALA A 119 -17.31 12.57 5.64
C ALA A 119 -17.66 11.65 6.83
N LYS A 120 -18.64 12.06 7.66
CA LYS A 120 -19.14 11.26 8.77
C LYS A 120 -19.75 9.94 8.28
N ALA A 121 -20.65 10.00 7.30
CA ALA A 121 -21.29 8.80 6.74
C ALA A 121 -20.25 7.82 6.15
N TYR A 122 -19.20 8.34 5.50
CA TYR A 122 -18.14 7.50 5.00
C TYR A 122 -17.31 6.86 6.12
N ALA A 123 -16.97 7.60 7.17
CA ALA A 123 -16.28 7.04 8.33
C ALA A 123 -17.13 5.96 9.03
N GLU A 124 -18.44 6.17 9.16
CA GLU A 124 -19.38 5.19 9.70
C GLU A 124 -19.45 3.93 8.81
N HIS A 125 -19.43 4.11 7.49
CA HIS A 125 -19.38 2.99 6.55
C HIS A 125 -18.10 2.18 6.70
N VAL A 126 -16.93 2.82 6.77
CA VAL A 126 -15.64 2.15 7.02
C VAL A 126 -15.68 1.38 8.35
N ILE A 127 -16.16 2.01 9.42
CA ILE A 127 -16.26 1.40 10.75
C ILE A 127 -17.09 0.12 10.69
N LYS A 128 -18.22 0.17 9.99
CA LYS A 128 -19.14 -0.97 9.86
C LYS A 128 -18.57 -2.10 9.01
N GLU A 129 -18.11 -1.79 7.81
CA GLU A 129 -17.64 -2.82 6.84
C GLU A 129 -16.37 -3.53 7.29
N PHE A 130 -15.50 -2.84 8.03
CA PHE A 130 -14.26 -3.42 8.55
C PHE A 130 -14.33 -3.81 10.03
N ASP A 131 -15.53 -3.84 10.62
CA ASP A 131 -15.74 -4.19 12.04
C ASP A 131 -14.74 -3.46 12.96
N VAL A 132 -14.63 -2.14 12.82
CA VAL A 132 -13.75 -1.31 13.65
C VAL A 132 -14.40 -1.09 15.01
N ARG A 133 -13.79 -1.64 16.06
CA ARG A 133 -14.31 -1.44 17.43
C ARG A 133 -13.95 -0.05 17.94
N THR A 134 -14.94 0.83 17.95
CA THR A 134 -14.84 2.22 18.39
C THR A 134 -16.21 2.69 18.90
N PRO A 135 -16.28 3.66 19.86
CA PRO A 135 -17.55 4.29 20.23
C PRO A 135 -18.22 5.04 19.08
N GLY A 136 -17.46 5.48 18.06
CA GLY A 136 -18.01 6.14 16.89
C GLY A 136 -17.01 6.96 16.09
N PRO A 137 -17.47 7.55 14.96
CA PRO A 137 -16.59 8.27 14.03
C PRO A 137 -16.03 9.61 14.58
N ALA A 138 -16.57 10.10 15.71
CA ALA A 138 -16.06 11.30 16.39
C ALA A 138 -14.83 11.04 17.27
N ASN A 139 -14.48 9.76 17.50
CA ASN A 139 -13.31 9.40 18.30
C ASN A 139 -12.02 9.71 17.58
N ALA A 140 -11.02 10.19 18.33
CA ALA A 140 -9.68 10.44 17.80
C ALA A 140 -8.99 9.12 17.38
N ALA A 141 -8.22 9.14 16.30
CA ALA A 141 -7.52 7.96 15.80
C ALA A 141 -6.64 7.29 16.84
N ARG A 142 -5.94 8.07 17.68
CA ARG A 142 -5.09 7.58 18.77
C ARG A 142 -5.84 6.81 19.87
N SER A 143 -7.16 6.94 19.95
CA SER A 143 -7.96 6.23 20.96
C SER A 143 -8.26 4.78 20.56
N LEU A 144 -7.97 4.39 19.33
CA LEU A 144 -8.17 3.02 18.85
C LEU A 144 -6.97 2.13 19.21
N SER A 145 -7.25 0.85 19.46
CA SER A 145 -6.15 -0.13 19.47
C SER A 145 -5.49 -0.23 18.10
N GLY A 146 -4.22 -0.65 18.06
CA GLY A 146 -3.47 -0.75 16.82
C GLY A 146 -4.19 -1.56 15.74
N GLY A 147 -4.80 -2.69 16.09
CA GLY A 147 -5.57 -3.52 15.15
C GLY A 147 -6.84 -2.83 14.62
N ASN A 148 -7.57 -2.10 15.47
CA ASN A 148 -8.75 -1.36 15.02
C ASN A 148 -8.38 -0.16 14.15
N LEU A 149 -7.26 0.51 14.45
CA LEU A 149 -6.76 1.59 13.59
C LEU A 149 -6.32 1.04 12.23
N GLN A 150 -5.65 -0.13 12.19
CA GLN A 150 -5.26 -0.79 10.94
C GLN A 150 -6.49 -1.12 10.08
N LYS A 151 -7.51 -1.72 10.66
CA LYS A 151 -8.79 -1.98 9.97
C LYS A 151 -9.39 -0.71 9.39
N PHE A 152 -9.37 0.39 10.16
CA PHE A 152 -9.88 1.67 9.69
C PHE A 152 -9.04 2.24 8.54
N VAL A 153 -7.71 2.22 8.64
CA VAL A 153 -6.80 2.73 7.61
C VAL A 153 -6.97 1.95 6.30
N ILE A 154 -6.91 0.62 6.36
CA ILE A 154 -7.07 -0.21 5.16
C ILE A 154 -8.49 -0.07 4.58
N GLY A 155 -9.53 -0.16 5.41
CA GLY A 155 -10.91 -0.01 4.97
C GLY A 155 -11.19 1.33 4.31
N ARG A 156 -10.63 2.40 4.85
CA ARG A 156 -10.73 3.74 4.30
C ARG A 156 -10.14 3.84 2.88
N GLU A 157 -9.06 3.13 2.60
CA GLU A 157 -8.46 3.13 1.25
C GLU A 157 -9.21 2.17 0.31
N VAL A 158 -9.53 0.95 0.75
CA VAL A 158 -10.24 -0.07 -0.05
C VAL A 158 -11.61 0.43 -0.52
N LEU A 159 -12.41 1.03 0.38
CA LEU A 159 -13.76 1.50 0.07
C LEU A 159 -13.81 2.76 -0.82
N GLN A 160 -12.66 3.29 -1.22
CA GLN A 160 -12.58 4.31 -2.27
C GLN A 160 -12.59 3.73 -3.69
N ASP A 161 -12.60 2.40 -3.84
CA ASP A 161 -12.55 1.69 -5.13
C ASP A 161 -11.38 2.20 -5.99
N PRO A 162 -10.11 2.07 -5.52
CA PRO A 162 -8.95 2.55 -6.25
C PRO A 162 -8.69 1.75 -7.53
N ASP A 163 -8.05 2.40 -8.51
CA ASP A 163 -7.48 1.71 -9.68
C ASP A 163 -6.17 0.99 -9.33
N VAL A 164 -5.40 1.60 -8.41
CA VAL A 164 -4.16 1.05 -7.85
C VAL A 164 -4.15 1.27 -6.35
N LEU A 165 -3.88 0.23 -5.58
CA LEU A 165 -3.67 0.32 -4.14
C LEU A 165 -2.30 -0.23 -3.76
N ILE A 166 -1.50 0.59 -3.09
CA ILE A 166 -0.21 0.21 -2.52
C ILE A 166 -0.40 0.10 -1.00
N VAL A 167 -0.11 -1.05 -0.41
CA VAL A 167 -0.21 -1.26 1.03
C VAL A 167 1.11 -1.77 1.58
N ASN A 168 1.56 -1.19 2.69
CA ASN A 168 2.74 -1.63 3.42
C ASN A 168 2.31 -2.22 4.76
N GLN A 169 2.66 -3.49 5.01
CA GLN A 169 2.34 -4.24 6.22
C GLN A 169 0.84 -4.25 6.57
N PRO A 170 -0.05 -4.67 5.65
CA PRO A 170 -1.50 -4.49 5.83
C PRO A 170 -2.08 -5.22 7.04
N THR A 171 -1.49 -6.34 7.45
CA THR A 171 -1.98 -7.16 8.58
C THR A 171 -1.10 -7.05 9.83
N TRP A 172 -0.08 -6.19 9.83
CA TRP A 172 0.81 -6.07 10.97
C TRP A 172 0.06 -5.67 12.25
N GLY A 173 0.27 -6.45 13.33
CA GLY A 173 -0.27 -6.16 14.65
C GLY A 173 -1.80 -6.18 14.74
N VAL A 174 -2.48 -6.96 13.91
CA VAL A 174 -3.90 -7.31 14.03
C VAL A 174 -4.03 -8.79 14.44
N ASP A 175 -5.19 -9.16 14.97
CA ASP A 175 -5.48 -10.57 15.24
C ASP A 175 -5.73 -11.37 13.94
N ALA A 176 -5.64 -12.69 14.03
CA ALA A 176 -5.76 -13.57 12.87
C ALA A 176 -7.08 -13.41 12.10
N SER A 177 -8.19 -13.13 12.80
CA SER A 177 -9.50 -12.91 12.17
C SER A 177 -9.50 -11.60 11.37
N ALA A 178 -8.95 -10.53 11.95
CA ALA A 178 -8.82 -9.25 11.26
C ALA A 178 -7.84 -9.35 10.07
N ALA A 179 -6.74 -10.07 10.22
CA ALA A 179 -5.77 -10.32 9.15
C ALA A 179 -6.44 -11.02 7.96
N ALA A 180 -7.18 -12.11 8.22
CA ALA A 180 -7.92 -12.82 7.18
C ALA A 180 -8.94 -11.93 6.46
N ALA A 181 -9.69 -11.11 7.20
CA ALA A 181 -10.66 -10.17 6.62
C ALA A 181 -9.99 -9.10 5.74
N ILE A 182 -8.84 -8.56 6.18
CA ILE A 182 -8.06 -7.59 5.40
C ILE A 182 -7.55 -8.26 4.11
N ARG A 183 -6.92 -9.44 4.20
CA ARG A 183 -6.45 -10.18 3.01
C ARG A 183 -7.58 -10.45 2.02
N GLN A 184 -8.73 -10.92 2.52
CA GLN A 184 -9.90 -11.13 1.66
C GLN A 184 -10.35 -9.85 0.97
N SER A 185 -10.39 -8.71 1.69
CA SER A 185 -10.78 -7.42 1.09
C SER A 185 -9.83 -6.95 -0.01
N LEU A 186 -8.52 -7.25 0.11
CA LEU A 186 -7.53 -6.97 -0.91
C LEU A 186 -7.72 -7.87 -2.15
N MET A 187 -7.94 -9.17 -1.95
CA MET A 187 -8.24 -10.10 -3.05
C MET A 187 -9.56 -9.72 -3.77
N ASP A 188 -10.59 -9.37 -3.03
CA ASP A 188 -11.87 -8.92 -3.62
C ASP A 188 -11.71 -7.63 -4.42
N LEU A 189 -10.84 -6.72 -3.97
CA LEU A 189 -10.53 -5.48 -4.68
C LEU A 189 -9.78 -5.77 -5.99
N ALA A 190 -8.81 -6.70 -5.99
CA ALA A 190 -8.12 -7.16 -7.19
C ALA A 190 -9.10 -7.83 -8.16
N ALA A 191 -9.97 -8.71 -7.67
CA ALA A 191 -11.00 -9.37 -8.48
C ALA A 191 -11.97 -8.39 -9.16
N LYS A 192 -12.14 -7.19 -8.59
CA LYS A 192 -12.90 -6.08 -9.22
C LYS A 192 -12.10 -5.30 -10.27
N GLY A 193 -10.84 -5.64 -10.45
CA GLY A 193 -9.97 -5.05 -11.47
C GLY A 193 -8.96 -4.03 -10.97
N ALA A 194 -8.80 -3.81 -9.67
CA ALA A 194 -7.74 -2.97 -9.15
C ALA A 194 -6.36 -3.68 -9.27
N ALA A 195 -5.30 -2.92 -9.52
CA ALA A 195 -3.93 -3.40 -9.42
C ALA A 195 -3.44 -3.18 -8.00
N LEU A 196 -2.89 -4.22 -7.34
CA LEU A 196 -2.41 -4.14 -5.97
C LEU A 196 -0.91 -4.35 -5.88
N ILE A 197 -0.26 -3.57 -5.02
CA ILE A 197 1.13 -3.77 -4.61
C ILE A 197 1.10 -3.94 -3.10
N VAL A 198 1.43 -5.14 -2.64
CA VAL A 198 1.45 -5.49 -1.22
C VAL A 198 2.90 -5.66 -0.78
N ILE A 199 3.37 -4.77 0.09
CA ILE A 199 4.69 -4.83 0.67
C ILE A 199 4.54 -5.45 2.06
N SER A 200 5.24 -6.55 2.35
CA SER A 200 5.14 -7.23 3.64
C SER A 200 6.42 -7.99 3.99
N GLN A 201 6.68 -8.13 5.30
CA GLN A 201 7.70 -9.02 5.83
C GLN A 201 7.12 -10.43 6.08
N ASP A 202 5.79 -10.54 6.11
CA ASP A 202 5.08 -11.80 6.29
C ASP A 202 4.97 -12.51 4.93
N LEU A 203 5.84 -13.51 4.74
CA LEU A 203 5.88 -14.29 3.51
C LEU A 203 4.63 -15.15 3.33
N ASP A 204 4.07 -15.68 4.41
CA ASP A 204 2.85 -16.50 4.33
C ASP A 204 1.69 -15.65 3.82
N GLU A 205 1.57 -14.39 4.28
CA GLU A 205 0.62 -13.43 3.76
C GLU A 205 0.82 -13.21 2.24
N LEU A 206 2.05 -12.92 1.82
CA LEU A 206 2.34 -12.64 0.41
C LEU A 206 2.08 -13.86 -0.47
N MET A 207 2.45 -15.05 -0.02
CA MET A 207 2.22 -16.30 -0.77
C MET A 207 0.72 -16.63 -0.88
N GLU A 208 -0.08 -16.25 0.12
CA GLU A 208 -1.52 -16.50 0.12
C GLU A 208 -2.28 -15.63 -0.90
N ILE A 209 -1.90 -14.34 -1.01
CA ILE A 209 -2.74 -13.37 -1.73
C ILE A 209 -2.18 -12.90 -3.07
N SER A 210 -0.89 -13.14 -3.36
CA SER A 210 -0.24 -12.56 -4.54
C SER A 210 -0.25 -13.49 -5.75
N ASP A 211 -0.38 -12.91 -6.94
CA ASP A 211 -0.17 -13.62 -8.21
C ASP A 211 1.32 -13.74 -8.52
N HIS A 212 2.07 -12.68 -8.24
CA HIS A 212 3.51 -12.59 -8.45
C HIS A 212 4.22 -12.10 -7.20
N PHE A 213 5.46 -12.53 -7.04
CA PHE A 213 6.33 -12.15 -5.94
C PHE A 213 7.66 -11.59 -6.45
N ALA A 214 8.17 -10.61 -5.73
CA ALA A 214 9.54 -10.13 -5.84
C ALA A 214 10.08 -9.81 -4.44
N ALA A 215 11.39 -9.88 -4.27
CA ALA A 215 12.05 -9.48 -3.02
C ALA A 215 12.77 -8.14 -3.20
N LEU A 216 12.65 -7.28 -2.20
CA LEU A 216 13.39 -6.03 -2.12
C LEU A 216 14.55 -6.20 -1.14
N ASN A 217 15.77 -6.06 -1.63
CA ASN A 217 16.99 -6.17 -0.86
C ASN A 217 17.94 -5.03 -1.22
N GLU A 218 18.44 -4.28 -0.21
CA GLU A 218 19.34 -3.14 -0.36
C GLU A 218 18.94 -2.15 -1.47
N GLY A 219 17.62 -1.92 -1.58
CA GLY A 219 17.01 -1.03 -2.56
C GLY A 219 16.96 -1.56 -4.00
N ARG A 220 17.25 -2.84 -4.22
CA ARG A 220 17.10 -3.53 -5.49
C ARG A 220 15.95 -4.51 -5.44
N LEU A 221 15.15 -4.55 -6.49
CA LEU A 221 14.08 -5.51 -6.65
C LEU A 221 14.62 -6.74 -7.41
N SER A 222 14.35 -7.93 -6.89
CA SER A 222 14.66 -9.18 -7.59
C SER A 222 13.83 -9.33 -8.88
N ALA A 223 14.11 -10.37 -9.66
CA ALA A 223 13.21 -10.78 -10.74
C ALA A 223 11.81 -11.10 -10.18
N ILE A 224 10.77 -10.71 -10.93
CA ILE A 224 9.37 -11.01 -10.56
C ILE A 224 9.06 -12.45 -11.01
N ARG A 225 8.55 -13.24 -10.09
CA ARG A 225 8.20 -14.65 -10.34
C ARG A 225 6.73 -14.91 -9.98
N PRO A 226 6.02 -15.76 -10.73
CA PRO A 226 4.72 -16.25 -10.30
C PRO A 226 4.84 -16.93 -8.93
N VAL A 227 3.89 -16.68 -8.02
CA VAL A 227 3.88 -17.32 -6.69
C VAL A 227 3.68 -18.83 -6.84
N GLN A 228 2.89 -19.25 -7.83
CA GLN A 228 2.64 -20.64 -8.10
C GLN A 228 3.94 -21.37 -8.50
N GLY A 229 4.36 -22.32 -7.68
CA GLY A 229 5.57 -23.13 -7.89
C GLY A 229 6.85 -22.53 -7.33
N LEU A 230 6.78 -21.39 -6.65
CA LEU A 230 7.93 -20.79 -5.97
C LEU A 230 8.24 -21.54 -4.68
N SER A 231 9.46 -22.06 -4.53
CA SER A 231 9.89 -22.76 -3.32
C SER A 231 10.37 -21.81 -2.22
N VAL A 232 10.32 -22.27 -0.96
CA VAL A 232 10.84 -21.48 0.17
C VAL A 232 12.33 -21.17 0.01
N GLU A 233 13.09 -22.08 -0.60
CA GLU A 233 14.52 -21.88 -0.86
C GLU A 233 14.73 -20.76 -1.89
N GLU A 234 13.96 -20.74 -2.98
CA GLU A 234 14.03 -19.66 -3.98
C GLU A 234 13.66 -18.31 -3.36
N ILE A 235 12.61 -18.24 -2.54
CA ILE A 235 12.24 -17.02 -1.81
C ILE A 235 13.39 -16.57 -0.91
N GLY A 236 14.01 -17.50 -0.18
CA GLY A 236 15.17 -17.21 0.68
C GLY A 236 16.36 -16.62 -0.10
N LEU A 237 16.65 -17.17 -1.28
CA LEU A 237 17.70 -16.65 -2.17
C LEU A 237 17.36 -15.26 -2.68
N MET A 238 16.13 -15.02 -3.13
CA MET A 238 15.66 -13.72 -3.58
C MET A 238 15.77 -12.66 -2.46
N MET A 239 15.39 -13.01 -1.25
CA MET A 239 15.50 -12.12 -0.08
C MET A 239 16.94 -11.89 0.37
N GLY A 240 17.82 -12.86 0.16
CA GLY A 240 19.28 -12.74 0.41
C GLY A 240 20.03 -11.92 -0.64
N GLY A 241 19.32 -11.38 -1.64
CA GLY A 241 19.95 -10.55 -2.70
C GLY A 241 20.75 -11.36 -3.72
N VAL A 242 20.57 -12.66 -3.77
CA VAL A 242 21.12 -13.48 -4.85
C VAL A 242 20.27 -13.20 -6.10
N HIS A 243 20.68 -12.18 -6.85
CA HIS A 243 20.09 -11.86 -8.14
C HIS A 243 20.50 -12.93 -9.14
N ASP A 244 19.54 -13.60 -9.76
CA ASP A 244 19.73 -14.73 -10.65
C ASP A 244 20.83 -14.51 -11.72
N ASN A 245 21.93 -15.22 -11.55
CA ASN A 245 22.77 -15.66 -12.67
C ASN A 245 22.27 -17.03 -13.23
N MET A 246 20.97 -17.27 -13.22
CA MET A 246 20.37 -18.51 -13.75
C MET A 246 19.95 -18.41 -15.24
N GLU A 247 20.49 -17.48 -16.01
CA GLU A 247 20.49 -17.55 -17.46
C GLU A 247 21.80 -18.22 -17.90
N GLY A 248 21.84 -19.55 -17.92
CA GLY A 248 23.00 -20.25 -18.49
C GLY A 248 23.22 -21.70 -18.05
N ALA A 249 22.17 -22.48 -17.87
CA ALA A 249 22.32 -23.94 -17.77
C ALA A 249 21.12 -24.62 -18.45
N ALA A 250 21.15 -24.66 -19.77
CA ALA A 250 20.39 -25.58 -20.60
C ALA A 250 21.29 -26.05 -21.77
#